data_16f35b0a7aece6accd69b8653e98fa00
#
_entry.id   16f35b0a7aece6accd69b8653e98fa00
#
_cell.length_a   1.000
_cell.length_b   1.000
_cell.length_c   1.000
_cell.angle_alpha   90.00
_cell.angle_beta   90.00
_cell.angle_gamma   90.00
#
_symmetry.space_group_name_H-M   'P 1'
#
loop_
_entity.id
_entity.type
_entity.pdbx_description
1 polymer ?
#
loop_
_entity_poly.entity_id
_entity_poly.type
_entity_poly.pdbx_seq_one_letter_code
_entity_poly.pdbx_strand_id
1 'polypeptide(L)'
;MPDSHKHKKRVLSRPLSDKFNDALVYAAQLHREQPRKGKDIPYVGHLLGVASLVLESGGDEEMAIAALLHDAVEDQGGQPRLEEIRKLFGAKVARIVHGCTDSDEIDPDCKAPWCERKEKYIAHVEHKADPEVRLVSAADKVHNARAVLSDHYEIGDAVFDRFSGKKQGTLWYYRALADAFRAAEARDRHPDDDAAQGRRRMMDKLERVVDELERRCGGRGVNPCRG
;
A
#
# COMPACT_ATOMS: atom_id res chain seq x y z
N MET A 1 -26.12 -47.43 -1.41
CA MET A 1 -25.08 -46.98 -0.47
C MET A 1 -24.64 -45.60 -0.92
N PRO A 2 -25.01 -44.51 -0.27
CA PRO A 2 -24.51 -43.19 -0.64
C PRO A 2 -23.10 -43.01 -0.06
N ASP A 3 -22.20 -42.67 -0.95
CA ASP A 3 -20.79 -42.43 -0.71
C ASP A 3 -20.61 -41.15 0.14
N SER A 4 -20.18 -41.36 1.37
CA SER A 4 -19.94 -40.25 2.31
C SER A 4 -18.61 -39.54 1.95
N HIS A 5 -18.67 -38.58 1.06
CA HIS A 5 -17.57 -37.64 0.85
C HIS A 5 -17.38 -36.83 2.14
N LYS A 6 -16.58 -37.36 3.06
CA LYS A 6 -16.03 -36.61 4.19
C LYS A 6 -15.19 -35.46 3.62
N HIS A 7 -15.77 -34.25 3.54
CA HIS A 7 -15.01 -33.02 3.33
C HIS A 7 -14.00 -32.90 4.47
N LYS A 8 -12.75 -33.30 4.22
CA LYS A 8 -11.65 -32.96 5.12
C LYS A 8 -11.61 -31.45 5.23
N LYS A 9 -11.93 -30.89 6.39
CA LYS A 9 -11.75 -29.48 6.69
C LYS A 9 -10.28 -29.13 6.40
N ARG A 10 -10.06 -28.29 5.39
CA ARG A 10 -8.72 -27.80 5.08
C ARG A 10 -8.33 -26.84 6.19
N VAL A 11 -7.39 -27.23 7.03
CA VAL A 11 -6.86 -26.38 8.10
C VAL A 11 -5.78 -25.49 7.51
N LEU A 12 -5.78 -24.20 7.84
CA LEU A 12 -4.74 -23.27 7.44
C LEU A 12 -3.40 -23.75 8.00
N SER A 13 -2.36 -23.76 7.18
CA SER A 13 -0.99 -24.12 7.60
C SER A 13 -0.38 -23.03 8.49
N ARG A 14 -0.83 -21.78 8.34
CA ARG A 14 -0.38 -20.59 9.10
C ARG A 14 -1.58 -19.72 9.44
N PRO A 15 -2.31 -20.00 10.53
CA PRO A 15 -3.38 -19.14 11.02
C PRO A 15 -2.80 -17.83 11.55
N LEU A 16 -3.58 -16.77 11.47
CA LEU A 16 -3.23 -15.50 12.11
C LEU A 16 -3.35 -15.68 13.65
N SER A 17 -2.44 -15.07 14.38
CA SER A 17 -2.36 -15.14 15.84
C SER A 17 -3.04 -13.95 16.52
N ASP A 18 -3.05 -13.93 17.86
CA ASP A 18 -3.53 -12.80 18.65
C ASP A 18 -2.75 -11.51 18.33
N LYS A 19 -1.49 -11.60 17.89
CA LYS A 19 -0.69 -10.44 17.49
C LYS A 19 -1.34 -9.67 16.32
N PHE A 20 -1.97 -10.37 15.36
CA PHE A 20 -2.73 -9.71 14.30
C PHE A 20 -3.98 -9.02 14.86
N ASN A 21 -4.70 -9.66 15.80
CA ASN A 21 -5.85 -9.05 16.45
C ASN A 21 -5.47 -7.77 17.20
N ASP A 22 -4.35 -7.81 17.95
CA ASP A 22 -3.83 -6.65 18.67
C ASP A 22 -3.46 -5.51 17.70
N ALA A 23 -2.83 -5.83 16.56
CA ALA A 23 -2.49 -4.85 15.54
C ALA A 23 -3.73 -4.22 14.88
N LEU A 24 -4.78 -5.02 14.66
CA LEU A 24 -6.05 -4.52 14.12
C LEU A 24 -6.73 -3.54 15.09
N VAL A 25 -6.79 -3.89 16.37
CA VAL A 25 -7.34 -3.02 17.42
C VAL A 25 -6.51 -1.74 17.53
N TYR A 26 -5.18 -1.87 17.55
CA TYR A 26 -4.27 -0.75 17.62
C TYR A 26 -4.43 0.22 16.41
N ALA A 27 -4.46 -0.30 15.19
CA ALA A 27 -4.67 0.49 13.97
C ALA A 27 -6.03 1.21 14.00
N ALA A 28 -7.10 0.51 14.40
CA ALA A 28 -8.44 1.08 14.49
C ALA A 28 -8.53 2.21 15.53
N GLN A 29 -7.84 2.07 16.67
CA GLN A 29 -7.78 3.11 17.70
C GLN A 29 -6.97 4.32 17.23
N LEU A 30 -5.82 4.07 16.59
CA LEU A 30 -4.90 5.09 16.13
C LEU A 30 -5.52 6.01 15.07
N HIS A 31 -6.30 5.43 14.15
CA HIS A 31 -6.96 6.14 13.05
C HIS A 31 -8.47 6.38 13.28
N ARG A 32 -8.91 6.34 14.56
CA ARG A 32 -10.34 6.40 14.94
C ARG A 32 -11.06 7.61 14.33
N GLU A 33 -10.41 8.77 14.36
CA GLU A 33 -11.01 10.04 13.92
C GLU A 33 -10.57 10.46 12.52
N GLN A 34 -9.76 9.64 11.87
CA GLN A 34 -9.23 9.95 10.55
C GLN A 34 -10.20 9.50 9.45
N PRO A 35 -10.70 10.41 8.61
CA PRO A 35 -11.46 10.06 7.42
C PRO A 35 -10.54 9.82 6.22
N ARG A 36 -11.06 9.11 5.21
CA ARG A 36 -10.45 9.07 3.87
C ARG A 36 -10.47 10.46 3.23
N LYS A 37 -9.41 10.80 2.51
CA LYS A 37 -9.21 12.13 1.92
C LYS A 37 -10.39 12.56 1.03
N GLY A 38 -11.07 13.63 1.43
CA GLY A 38 -12.22 14.18 0.72
C GLY A 38 -13.52 13.36 0.82
N LYS A 39 -13.61 12.45 1.80
CA LYS A 39 -14.80 11.63 2.07
C LYS A 39 -15.04 11.47 3.57
N ASP A 40 -16.28 11.29 3.96
CA ASP A 40 -16.67 10.92 5.34
C ASP A 40 -16.71 9.38 5.45
N ILE A 41 -15.54 8.76 5.24
CA ILE A 41 -15.36 7.29 5.32
C ILE A 41 -14.23 7.02 6.31
N PRO A 42 -14.43 6.14 7.32
CA PRO A 42 -13.39 5.79 8.28
C PRO A 42 -12.12 5.24 7.61
N TYR A 43 -10.96 5.76 8.02
CA TYR A 43 -9.66 5.39 7.43
C TYR A 43 -9.33 3.90 7.59
N VAL A 44 -9.82 3.29 8.66
CA VAL A 44 -9.62 1.85 8.93
C VAL A 44 -10.07 0.96 7.77
N GLY A 45 -11.09 1.39 6.99
CA GLY A 45 -11.52 0.67 5.79
C GLY A 45 -10.41 0.52 4.74
N HIS A 46 -9.52 1.53 4.62
CA HIS A 46 -8.34 1.45 3.78
C HIS A 46 -7.33 0.43 4.34
N LEU A 47 -7.00 0.54 5.61
CA LEU A 47 -6.02 -0.35 6.26
C LEU A 47 -6.43 -1.83 6.15
N LEU A 48 -7.71 -2.12 6.37
CA LEU A 48 -8.28 -3.46 6.16
C LEU A 48 -8.16 -3.93 4.71
N GLY A 49 -8.45 -3.04 3.76
CA GLY A 49 -8.33 -3.34 2.33
C GLY A 49 -6.90 -3.66 1.91
N VAL A 50 -5.91 -2.92 2.43
CA VAL A 50 -4.49 -3.18 2.17
C VAL A 50 -4.05 -4.51 2.78
N ALA A 51 -4.42 -4.78 4.04
CA ALA A 51 -4.11 -6.04 4.72
C ALA A 51 -4.74 -7.24 4.00
N SER A 52 -5.99 -7.14 3.53
CA SER A 52 -6.64 -8.17 2.71
C SER A 52 -5.86 -8.47 1.44
N LEU A 53 -5.45 -7.44 0.70
CA LEU A 53 -4.66 -7.58 -0.53
C LEU A 53 -3.31 -8.28 -0.28
N VAL A 54 -2.64 -7.97 0.83
CA VAL A 54 -1.38 -8.61 1.23
C VAL A 54 -1.59 -10.10 1.51
N LEU A 55 -2.61 -10.47 2.30
CA LEU A 55 -2.94 -11.86 2.62
C LEU A 55 -3.34 -12.66 1.38
N GLU A 56 -4.18 -12.10 0.49
CA GLU A 56 -4.58 -12.71 -0.78
C GLU A 56 -3.38 -12.98 -1.71
N SER A 57 -2.32 -12.19 -1.58
CA SER A 57 -1.09 -12.33 -2.37
C SER A 57 -0.04 -13.25 -1.74
N GLY A 58 -0.40 -13.91 -0.62
CA GLY A 58 0.49 -14.86 0.07
C GLY A 58 1.47 -14.19 1.04
N GLY A 59 1.23 -12.94 1.43
CA GLY A 59 1.96 -12.28 2.51
C GLY A 59 1.77 -13.00 3.85
N ASP A 60 2.80 -13.00 4.68
CA ASP A 60 2.72 -13.58 6.02
C ASP A 60 2.03 -12.64 7.01
N GLU A 61 1.85 -13.11 8.26
CA GLU A 61 1.21 -12.35 9.32
C GLU A 61 1.89 -11.01 9.59
N GLU A 62 3.22 -10.97 9.59
CA GLU A 62 3.98 -9.75 9.87
C GLU A 62 3.81 -8.73 8.75
N MET A 63 3.73 -9.17 7.49
CA MET A 63 3.38 -8.29 6.36
C MET A 63 1.94 -7.78 6.46
N ALA A 64 0.99 -8.63 6.90
CA ALA A 64 -0.40 -8.21 7.09
C ALA A 64 -0.54 -7.19 8.25
N ILE A 65 0.21 -7.39 9.35
CA ILE A 65 0.30 -6.43 10.46
C ILE A 65 0.92 -5.11 9.96
N ALA A 66 2.01 -5.18 9.19
CA ALA A 66 2.62 -3.99 8.60
C ALA A 66 1.65 -3.26 7.66
N ALA A 67 0.81 -3.98 6.93
CA ALA A 67 -0.23 -3.40 6.09
C ALA A 67 -1.32 -2.65 6.90
N LEU A 68 -1.69 -3.15 8.08
CA LEU A 68 -2.59 -2.42 8.99
C LEU A 68 -1.96 -1.13 9.53
N LEU A 69 -0.64 -1.07 9.64
CA LEU A 69 0.11 0.00 10.30
C LEU A 69 0.92 0.90 9.36
N HIS A 70 0.83 0.68 8.03
CA HIS A 70 1.74 1.30 7.06
C HIS A 70 1.71 2.83 7.04
N ASP A 71 0.56 3.44 7.35
CA ASP A 71 0.39 4.89 7.41
C ASP A 71 0.55 5.47 8.84
N ALA A 72 0.77 4.61 9.85
CA ALA A 72 0.81 5.04 11.24
C ALA A 72 1.97 6.02 11.53
N VAL A 73 3.11 5.87 10.85
CA VAL A 73 4.26 6.74 11.02
C VAL A 73 4.02 8.09 10.34
N GLU A 74 3.51 8.07 9.10
CA GLU A 74 3.29 9.30 8.32
C GLU A 74 2.18 10.17 8.90
N ASP A 75 1.10 9.55 9.41
CA ASP A 75 -0.13 10.24 9.80
C ASP A 75 -0.29 10.40 11.32
N GLN A 76 0.37 9.58 12.15
CA GLN A 76 0.00 9.41 13.56
C GLN A 76 1.18 9.41 14.54
N GLY A 77 2.30 10.06 14.21
CA GLY A 77 3.31 10.30 15.24
C GLY A 77 4.78 10.12 14.88
N GLY A 78 5.15 9.99 13.59
CA GLY A 78 6.53 10.01 13.13
C GLY A 78 7.43 8.92 13.74
N GLN A 79 8.69 9.26 13.97
CA GLN A 79 9.69 8.34 14.54
C GLN A 79 9.30 7.74 15.91
N PRO A 80 8.71 8.48 16.86
CA PRO A 80 8.22 7.88 18.10
C PRO A 80 7.20 6.74 17.87
N ARG A 81 6.33 6.89 16.87
CA ARG A 81 5.36 5.87 16.48
C ARG A 81 6.04 4.63 15.91
N LEU A 82 7.07 4.81 15.10
CA LEU A 82 7.86 3.71 14.56
C LEU A 82 8.51 2.88 15.67
N GLU A 83 9.07 3.53 16.69
CA GLU A 83 9.68 2.83 17.82
C GLU A 83 8.64 2.10 18.69
N GLU A 84 7.44 2.65 18.83
CA GLU A 84 6.33 1.97 19.51
C GLU A 84 5.91 0.72 18.72
N ILE A 85 5.73 0.82 17.41
CA ILE A 85 5.43 -0.31 16.53
C ILE A 85 6.50 -1.39 16.66
N ARG A 86 7.78 -1.01 16.70
CA ARG A 86 8.90 -1.93 16.90
C ARG A 86 8.80 -2.71 18.21
N LYS A 87 8.43 -2.04 19.29
CA LYS A 87 8.27 -2.67 20.61
C LYS A 87 7.07 -3.62 20.68
N LEU A 88 5.94 -3.22 20.08
CA LEU A 88 4.70 -3.99 20.13
C LEU A 88 4.67 -5.15 19.13
N PHE A 89 5.11 -4.89 17.90
CA PHE A 89 4.91 -5.82 16.77
C PHE A 89 6.23 -6.37 16.19
N GLY A 90 7.37 -5.93 16.69
CA GLY A 90 8.69 -6.48 16.35
C GLY A 90 9.38 -5.74 15.21
N ALA A 91 10.68 -6.07 15.06
CA ALA A 91 11.59 -5.36 14.16
C ALA A 91 11.21 -5.50 12.67
N LYS A 92 10.69 -6.68 12.26
CA LYS A 92 10.27 -6.94 10.88
C LYS A 92 9.10 -6.05 10.49
N VAL A 93 8.05 -6.00 11.32
CA VAL A 93 6.89 -5.12 11.10
C VAL A 93 7.33 -3.66 10.99
N ALA A 94 8.13 -3.17 11.96
CA ALA A 94 8.61 -1.79 11.95
C ALA A 94 9.46 -1.45 10.71
N ARG A 95 10.30 -2.39 10.24
CA ARG A 95 11.08 -2.23 9.02
C ARG A 95 10.20 -2.08 7.78
N ILE A 96 9.17 -2.93 7.67
CA ILE A 96 8.23 -2.86 6.53
C ILE A 96 7.44 -1.55 6.56
N VAL A 97 6.90 -1.16 7.72
CA VAL A 97 6.17 0.11 7.90
C VAL A 97 7.06 1.30 7.52
N HIS A 98 8.30 1.35 8.02
CA HIS A 98 9.25 2.41 7.66
C HIS A 98 9.54 2.45 6.15
N GLY A 99 9.67 1.29 5.51
CA GLY A 99 9.88 1.19 4.06
C GLY A 99 8.67 1.65 3.22
N CYS A 100 7.47 1.67 3.79
CA CYS A 100 6.26 2.19 3.15
C CYS A 100 6.06 3.70 3.34
N THR A 101 6.78 4.32 4.28
CA THR A 101 6.66 5.74 4.66
C THR A 101 7.43 6.64 3.70
N ASP A 102 6.80 7.66 3.11
CA ASP A 102 7.48 8.63 2.22
C ASP A 102 8.01 9.85 2.99
N SER A 103 7.54 10.07 4.22
CA SER A 103 8.03 11.09 5.15
C SER A 103 7.66 10.68 6.58
N ASP A 104 8.63 10.74 7.48
CA ASP A 104 8.45 10.60 8.92
C ASP A 104 8.27 11.95 9.64
N GLU A 105 8.29 13.06 8.88
CA GLU A 105 7.98 14.39 9.35
C GLU A 105 6.47 14.58 9.50
N ILE A 106 6.03 14.96 10.70
CA ILE A 106 4.62 15.14 11.04
C ILE A 106 4.15 16.54 10.68
N ASP A 107 5.01 17.55 10.92
CA ASP A 107 4.69 18.93 10.65
C ASP A 107 4.58 19.17 9.13
N PRO A 108 3.39 19.53 8.62
CA PRO A 108 3.20 19.77 7.19
C PRO A 108 4.13 20.85 6.63
N ASP A 109 4.49 21.85 7.46
CA ASP A 109 5.33 22.98 7.05
C ASP A 109 6.81 22.59 6.95
N CYS A 110 7.20 21.50 7.63
CA CYS A 110 8.54 20.93 7.59
C CYS A 110 8.70 19.80 6.57
N LYS A 111 7.59 19.27 6.02
CA LYS A 111 7.67 18.23 4.98
C LYS A 111 8.35 18.77 3.73
N ALA A 112 9.31 18.00 3.21
CA ALA A 112 9.91 18.29 1.89
C ALA A 112 8.85 18.45 0.80
N PRO A 113 9.12 19.23 -0.26
CA PRO A 113 8.19 19.43 -1.38
C PRO A 113 7.65 18.10 -1.93
N TRP A 114 6.40 18.12 -2.38
CA TRP A 114 5.70 16.92 -2.87
C TRP A 114 6.52 16.17 -3.93
N CYS A 115 7.08 16.89 -4.89
CA CYS A 115 7.91 16.34 -5.95
C CYS A 115 9.10 15.56 -5.40
N GLU A 116 9.88 16.18 -4.52
CA GLU A 116 11.07 15.58 -3.93
C GLU A 116 10.73 14.28 -3.20
N ARG A 117 9.68 14.30 -2.38
CA ARG A 117 9.24 13.10 -1.66
C ARG A 117 8.82 11.99 -2.61
N LYS A 118 8.06 12.30 -3.68
CA LYS A 118 7.58 11.29 -4.63
C LYS A 118 8.70 10.72 -5.48
N GLU A 119 9.62 11.54 -5.98
CA GLU A 119 10.81 11.05 -6.71
C GLU A 119 11.70 10.17 -5.82
N LYS A 120 11.94 10.60 -4.57
CA LYS A 120 12.71 9.84 -3.58
C LYS A 120 12.04 8.48 -3.27
N TYR A 121 10.71 8.46 -3.12
CA TYR A 121 9.98 7.23 -2.84
C TYR A 121 9.97 6.28 -4.04
N ILE A 122 9.80 6.77 -5.27
CA ILE A 122 9.93 5.98 -6.49
C ILE A 122 11.30 5.32 -6.56
N ALA A 123 12.38 6.10 -6.35
CA ALA A 123 13.75 5.59 -6.35
C ALA A 123 13.99 4.57 -5.21
N HIS A 124 13.38 4.77 -4.02
CA HIS A 124 13.42 3.81 -2.93
C HIS A 124 12.77 2.49 -3.33
N VAL A 125 11.56 2.51 -3.87
CA VAL A 125 10.85 1.30 -4.34
C VAL A 125 11.67 0.58 -5.39
N GLU A 126 12.21 1.32 -6.35
CA GLU A 126 12.97 0.73 -7.45
C GLU A 126 14.29 0.10 -6.99
N HIS A 127 15.04 0.75 -6.10
CA HIS A 127 16.44 0.38 -5.86
C HIS A 127 16.75 -0.18 -4.48
N LYS A 128 15.90 0.07 -3.47
CA LYS A 128 16.22 -0.19 -2.06
C LYS A 128 15.19 -1.07 -1.34
N ALA A 129 13.92 -0.96 -1.68
CA ALA A 129 12.86 -1.69 -1.00
C ALA A 129 13.03 -3.20 -1.20
N ASP A 130 12.99 -3.95 -0.10
CA ASP A 130 12.98 -5.41 -0.16
C ASP A 130 11.62 -5.96 -0.63
N PRO A 131 11.55 -7.26 -0.96
CA PRO A 131 10.32 -7.87 -1.49
C PRO A 131 9.09 -7.71 -0.59
N GLU A 132 9.26 -7.71 0.74
CA GLU A 132 8.16 -7.59 1.70
C GLU A 132 7.62 -6.14 1.73
N VAL A 133 8.52 -5.15 1.74
CA VAL A 133 8.15 -3.72 1.61
C VAL A 133 7.43 -3.48 0.28
N ARG A 134 7.94 -4.04 -0.82
CA ARG A 134 7.30 -3.89 -2.14
C ARG A 134 5.90 -4.46 -2.18
N LEU A 135 5.65 -5.63 -1.55
CA LEU A 135 4.33 -6.22 -1.51
C LEU A 135 3.32 -5.33 -0.77
N VAL A 136 3.69 -4.86 0.43
CA VAL A 136 2.81 -4.00 1.25
C VAL A 136 2.57 -2.65 0.56
N SER A 137 3.64 -2.02 0.07
CA SER A 137 3.55 -0.74 -0.65
C SER A 137 2.70 -0.86 -1.94
N ALA A 138 2.90 -1.91 -2.74
CA ALA A 138 2.08 -2.11 -3.93
C ALA A 138 0.61 -2.36 -3.60
N ALA A 139 0.30 -3.09 -2.52
CA ALA A 139 -1.07 -3.29 -2.05
C ALA A 139 -1.75 -1.98 -1.65
N ASP A 140 -1.04 -1.08 -0.96
CA ASP A 140 -1.52 0.27 -0.66
C ASP A 140 -1.82 1.03 -1.96
N LYS A 141 -0.89 1.02 -2.92
CA LYS A 141 -1.07 1.76 -4.18
C LYS A 141 -2.21 1.18 -5.02
N VAL A 142 -2.42 -0.15 -5.03
CA VAL A 142 -3.59 -0.78 -5.65
C VAL A 142 -4.88 -0.30 -5.01
N HIS A 143 -4.94 -0.30 -3.67
CA HIS A 143 -6.15 0.12 -2.95
C HIS A 143 -6.46 1.60 -3.20
N ASN A 144 -5.46 2.46 -3.13
CA ASN A 144 -5.60 3.89 -3.39
C ASN A 144 -5.98 4.18 -4.85
N ALA A 145 -5.32 3.56 -5.83
CA ALA A 145 -5.65 3.76 -7.25
C ALA A 145 -7.08 3.31 -7.58
N ARG A 146 -7.54 2.17 -7.00
CA ARG A 146 -8.94 1.71 -7.14
C ARG A 146 -9.93 2.71 -6.56
N ALA A 147 -9.63 3.32 -5.41
CA ALA A 147 -10.48 4.35 -4.82
C ALA A 147 -10.56 5.58 -5.72
N VAL A 148 -9.42 6.05 -6.26
CA VAL A 148 -9.39 7.16 -7.23
C VAL A 148 -10.18 6.82 -8.49
N LEU A 149 -10.02 5.62 -9.03
CA LEU A 149 -10.76 5.17 -10.20
C LEU A 149 -12.27 5.12 -9.94
N SER A 150 -12.69 4.57 -8.80
CA SER A 150 -14.11 4.55 -8.39
C SER A 150 -14.68 5.97 -8.28
N ASP A 151 -13.96 6.87 -7.62
CA ASP A 151 -14.38 8.25 -7.48
C ASP A 151 -14.41 9.00 -8.81
N HIS A 152 -13.47 8.70 -9.71
CA HIS A 152 -13.47 9.27 -11.05
C HIS A 152 -14.70 8.82 -11.87
N TYR A 153 -15.24 7.61 -11.64
CA TYR A 153 -16.51 7.21 -12.25
C TYR A 153 -17.67 8.08 -11.78
N GLU A 154 -17.65 8.55 -10.53
CA GLU A 154 -18.73 9.31 -9.90
C GLU A 154 -18.64 10.81 -10.19
N ILE A 155 -17.44 11.40 -10.06
CA ILE A 155 -17.25 12.87 -10.08
C ILE A 155 -16.24 13.34 -11.14
N GLY A 156 -15.75 12.46 -12.01
CA GLY A 156 -14.79 12.82 -13.06
C GLY A 156 -13.49 13.39 -12.51
N ASP A 157 -12.89 14.30 -13.26
CA ASP A 157 -11.58 14.89 -12.94
C ASP A 157 -11.55 15.67 -11.61
N ALA A 158 -12.71 16.07 -11.06
CA ALA A 158 -12.78 16.73 -9.76
C ALA A 158 -12.17 15.90 -8.62
N VAL A 159 -12.05 14.58 -8.77
CA VAL A 159 -11.35 13.72 -7.80
C VAL A 159 -9.92 14.16 -7.57
N PHE A 160 -9.24 14.67 -8.60
CA PHE A 160 -7.83 15.05 -8.54
C PHE A 160 -7.57 16.34 -7.76
N ASP A 161 -8.61 17.16 -7.51
CA ASP A 161 -8.48 18.35 -6.68
C ASP A 161 -8.12 18.06 -5.22
N ARG A 162 -8.40 16.85 -4.77
CA ARG A 162 -8.04 16.35 -3.44
C ARG A 162 -6.54 16.12 -3.26
N PHE A 163 -5.77 16.04 -4.35
CA PHE A 163 -4.35 15.65 -4.32
C PHE A 163 -3.44 16.81 -4.69
N SER A 164 -2.28 16.89 -3.99
CA SER A 164 -1.28 17.94 -4.24
C SER A 164 -0.71 17.88 -5.67
N GLY A 165 -0.56 16.68 -6.23
CA GLY A 165 -0.08 16.47 -7.61
C GLY A 165 -1.10 16.82 -8.68
N LYS A 166 -2.36 17.17 -8.30
CA LYS A 166 -3.47 17.34 -9.23
C LYS A 166 -3.56 16.17 -10.21
N LYS A 167 -4.28 16.32 -11.32
CA LYS A 167 -4.48 15.23 -12.29
C LYS A 167 -3.15 14.73 -12.85
N GLN A 168 -2.33 15.62 -13.40
CA GLN A 168 -1.12 15.23 -14.10
C GLN A 168 -0.10 14.55 -13.17
N GLY A 169 0.18 15.14 -12.02
CA GLY A 169 1.11 14.58 -11.05
C GLY A 169 0.60 13.27 -10.43
N THR A 170 -0.71 13.13 -10.20
CA THR A 170 -1.28 11.90 -9.66
C THR A 170 -1.15 10.75 -10.65
N LEU A 171 -1.50 10.94 -11.92
CA LEU A 171 -1.37 9.93 -12.96
C LEU A 171 0.10 9.56 -13.19
N TRP A 172 0.99 10.56 -13.29
CA TRP A 172 2.43 10.34 -13.39
C TRP A 172 2.96 9.49 -12.23
N TYR A 173 2.58 9.82 -11.00
CA TYR A 173 3.09 9.13 -9.81
C TYR A 173 2.67 7.65 -9.77
N TYR A 174 1.41 7.35 -10.08
CA TYR A 174 0.95 5.95 -10.14
C TYR A 174 1.66 5.16 -11.24
N ARG A 175 1.86 5.76 -12.42
CA ARG A 175 2.59 5.12 -13.52
C ARG A 175 4.05 4.88 -13.14
N ALA A 176 4.74 5.89 -12.63
CA ALA A 176 6.13 5.78 -12.22
C ALA A 176 6.34 4.71 -11.13
N LEU A 177 5.40 4.58 -10.20
CA LEU A 177 5.44 3.51 -9.19
C LEU A 177 5.20 2.12 -9.81
N ALA A 178 4.24 1.97 -10.71
CA ALA A 178 4.00 0.70 -11.38
C ALA A 178 5.25 0.24 -12.13
N ASP A 179 5.91 1.16 -12.86
CA ASP A 179 7.14 0.90 -13.58
C ASP A 179 8.31 0.56 -12.62
N ALA A 180 8.44 1.28 -11.48
CA ALA A 180 9.47 1.05 -10.47
C ALA A 180 9.31 -0.34 -9.80
N PHE A 181 8.09 -0.73 -9.44
CA PHE A 181 7.82 -2.07 -8.89
C PHE A 181 8.20 -3.17 -9.88
N ARG A 182 7.85 -3.01 -11.17
CA ARG A 182 8.23 -3.96 -12.23
C ARG A 182 9.74 -4.05 -12.39
N ALA A 183 10.44 -2.93 -12.45
CA ALA A 183 11.88 -2.87 -12.58
C ALA A 183 12.58 -3.55 -11.38
N ALA A 184 12.08 -3.33 -10.16
CA ALA A 184 12.61 -3.96 -8.96
C ALA A 184 12.41 -5.48 -8.99
N GLU A 185 11.22 -5.97 -9.32
CA GLU A 185 10.93 -7.41 -9.38
C GLU A 185 11.72 -8.11 -10.49
N ALA A 186 11.96 -7.46 -11.63
CA ALA A 186 12.76 -8.02 -12.72
C ALA A 186 14.25 -8.16 -12.36
N ARG A 187 14.76 -7.36 -11.43
CA ARG A 187 16.15 -7.45 -10.93
C ARG A 187 16.34 -8.53 -9.89
N ASP A 188 15.29 -8.83 -9.13
CA ASP A 188 15.37 -9.83 -8.08
C ASP A 188 15.49 -11.23 -8.70
N ARG A 189 16.65 -11.87 -8.49
CA ARG A 189 16.89 -13.26 -8.89
C ARG A 189 16.28 -14.23 -7.86
N HIS A 190 15.03 -14.01 -7.49
CA HIS A 190 14.35 -14.92 -6.59
C HIS A 190 13.84 -16.15 -7.33
N PRO A 191 13.83 -17.33 -6.67
CA PRO A 191 13.17 -18.50 -7.22
C PRO A 191 11.71 -18.17 -7.54
N ASP A 192 11.14 -18.89 -8.51
CA ASP A 192 9.74 -18.77 -8.89
C ASP A 192 8.85 -19.48 -7.86
N ASP A 193 8.87 -18.95 -6.63
CA ASP A 193 8.08 -19.42 -5.50
C ASP A 193 6.73 -18.72 -5.42
N ASP A 194 5.86 -19.23 -4.56
CA ASP A 194 4.49 -18.70 -4.35
C ASP A 194 4.51 -17.22 -3.93
N ALA A 195 5.52 -16.80 -3.17
CA ALA A 195 5.65 -15.43 -2.71
C ALA A 195 6.01 -14.48 -3.87
N ALA A 196 6.94 -14.87 -4.74
CA ALA A 196 7.28 -14.12 -5.94
C ALA A 196 6.08 -14.03 -6.91
N GLN A 197 5.34 -15.13 -7.08
CA GLN A 197 4.10 -15.13 -7.87
C GLN A 197 3.05 -14.20 -7.26
N GLY A 198 2.92 -14.18 -5.92
CA GLY A 198 2.04 -13.27 -5.20
C GLY A 198 2.36 -11.81 -5.48
N ARG A 199 3.64 -11.44 -5.39
CA ARG A 199 4.11 -10.07 -5.70
C ARG A 199 3.84 -9.71 -7.16
N ARG A 200 4.16 -10.56 -8.12
CA ARG A 200 3.87 -10.32 -9.54
C ARG A 200 2.38 -10.09 -9.79
N ARG A 201 1.50 -10.91 -9.20
CA ARG A 201 0.04 -10.70 -9.28
C ARG A 201 -0.39 -9.35 -8.69
N MET A 202 0.26 -8.88 -7.61
CA MET A 202 -0.02 -7.56 -7.04
C MET A 202 0.36 -6.44 -8.00
N MET A 203 1.53 -6.54 -8.64
CA MET A 203 1.98 -5.56 -9.64
C MET A 203 1.09 -5.55 -10.87
N ASP A 204 0.63 -6.72 -11.34
CA ASP A 204 -0.37 -6.81 -12.42
C ASP A 204 -1.69 -6.12 -12.04
N LYS A 205 -2.12 -6.25 -10.78
CA LYS A 205 -3.31 -5.54 -10.29
C LYS A 205 -3.11 -4.01 -10.34
N LEU A 206 -1.94 -3.52 -9.90
CA LEU A 206 -1.62 -2.09 -9.93
C LEU A 206 -1.60 -1.56 -11.37
N GLU A 207 -0.89 -2.24 -12.25
CA GLU A 207 -0.75 -1.85 -13.65
C GLU A 207 -2.13 -1.74 -14.35
N ARG A 208 -3.00 -2.76 -14.18
CA ARG A 208 -4.36 -2.72 -14.76
C ARG A 208 -5.19 -1.54 -14.29
N VAL A 209 -5.09 -1.18 -13.00
CA VAL A 209 -5.83 -0.03 -12.47
C VAL A 209 -5.25 1.28 -12.99
N VAL A 210 -3.93 1.38 -13.10
CA VAL A 210 -3.25 2.57 -13.65
C VAL A 210 -3.58 2.72 -15.14
N ASP A 211 -3.53 1.64 -15.92
CA ASP A 211 -3.91 1.65 -17.34
C ASP A 211 -5.35 2.14 -17.54
N GLU A 212 -6.27 1.68 -16.70
CA GLU A 212 -7.67 2.11 -16.77
C GLU A 212 -7.84 3.59 -16.37
N LEU A 213 -7.12 4.06 -15.35
CA LEU A 213 -7.09 5.49 -14.99
C LEU A 213 -6.58 6.35 -16.16
N GLU A 214 -5.45 5.98 -16.76
CA GLU A 214 -4.86 6.69 -17.90
C GLU A 214 -5.81 6.71 -19.10
N ARG A 215 -6.40 5.57 -19.44
CA ARG A 215 -7.37 5.45 -20.52
C ARG A 215 -8.55 6.40 -20.32
N ARG A 216 -9.10 6.46 -19.13
CA ARG A 216 -10.24 7.32 -18.80
C ARG A 216 -9.88 8.81 -18.76
N CYS A 217 -8.69 9.12 -18.32
CA CYS A 217 -8.20 10.48 -18.16
C CYS A 217 -7.59 11.08 -19.43
N GLY A 218 -7.57 10.33 -20.53
CA GLY A 218 -7.07 10.82 -21.83
C GLY A 218 -5.56 10.68 -22.03
N GLY A 219 -4.90 9.84 -21.23
CA GLY A 219 -3.48 9.52 -21.38
C GLY A 219 -2.68 9.53 -20.08
N ARG A 220 -1.39 9.32 -20.21
CA ARG A 220 -0.41 9.34 -19.11
C ARG A 220 -0.27 10.74 -18.53
N GLY A 221 -0.07 10.81 -17.21
CA GLY A 221 0.29 12.04 -16.55
C GLY A 221 1.69 12.53 -16.92
N VAL A 222 1.90 13.83 -16.81
CA VAL A 222 3.21 14.47 -17.02
C VAL A 222 3.88 14.64 -15.66
N ASN A 223 5.20 14.40 -15.59
CA ASN A 223 5.99 14.67 -14.39
C ASN A 223 6.02 16.17 -14.09
N PRO A 224 5.32 16.65 -13.05
CA PRO A 224 5.29 18.08 -12.74
C PRO A 224 6.59 18.57 -12.07
N CYS A 225 7.52 17.67 -11.80
CA CYS A 225 8.77 17.92 -11.08
C CYS A 225 9.92 18.28 -12.00
N ARG A 226 9.72 18.21 -13.34
CA ARG A 226 10.74 18.46 -14.37
C ARG A 226 10.34 19.60 -15.32
N GLY A 227 9.45 20.48 -14.85
CA GLY A 227 9.03 21.67 -15.59
C GLY A 227 9.80 22.92 -15.17
#